data_951f847d7fda5693f2e40520a4481c6b
#
_entry.id   951f847d7fda5693f2e40520a4481c6b
#
_cell.length_a   1.000
_cell.length_b   1.000
_cell.length_c   1.000
_cell.angle_alpha   90.00
_cell.angle_beta   90.00
_cell.angle_gamma   90.00
#
_symmetry.space_group_name_H-M   'P 1'
#
loop_
_entity.id
_entity.type
_entity.pdbx_description
1 polymer ?
#
loop_
_entity_poly.entity_id
_entity_poly.type
_entity_poly.pdbx_seq_one_letter_code
_entity_poly.pdbx_strand_id
1 'polypeptide(L)'
;FKDKNWKEQDNCEYTYQGYQSEFGPYVKVNDGYGHLMDPNYVDSNAVVSYEYKKCDDVASTYKPISSDKLLAELNSLKPGTYFIRGVVSETNHYLRLTTKSLKFTVLKAKPTPPSIVKYTWEYGEQPELVPESMLDNCQYSYKYYDRDTNVKVNKEYPDVGKYYLSIYNSGSDLYKSG
;
A
#
# COMPACT_ATOMS: atom_id res chain seq x y z
N PHE A 1 0.28 2.30 -16.54
CA PHE A 1 0.11 0.97 -15.92
C PHE A 1 -0.73 0.10 -16.86
N LYS A 2 -0.44 -1.19 -16.88
CA LYS A 2 -1.27 -2.16 -17.59
C LYS A 2 -1.70 -3.24 -16.61
N ASP A 3 -2.96 -3.69 -16.75
CA ASP A 3 -3.43 -4.86 -16.02
C ASP A 3 -2.84 -6.15 -16.63
N LYS A 4 -3.14 -7.30 -16.00
CA LYS A 4 -2.71 -8.63 -16.49
C LYS A 4 -3.13 -8.94 -17.94
N ASN A 5 -4.12 -8.21 -18.49
CA ASN A 5 -4.59 -8.35 -19.86
C ASN A 5 -3.99 -7.27 -20.79
N TRP A 6 -2.97 -6.55 -20.36
CA TRP A 6 -2.30 -5.48 -21.08
C TRP A 6 -3.20 -4.28 -21.46
N LYS A 7 -4.34 -4.10 -20.77
CA LYS A 7 -5.16 -2.90 -20.89
C LYS A 7 -4.53 -1.74 -20.14
N GLU A 8 -4.45 -0.58 -20.78
CA GLU A 8 -3.98 0.64 -20.13
C GLU A 8 -4.92 1.02 -18.99
N GLN A 9 -4.33 1.32 -17.85
CA GLN A 9 -5.02 1.81 -16.66
C GLN A 9 -4.60 3.26 -16.45
N ASP A 10 -5.52 4.19 -16.65
CA ASP A 10 -5.26 5.63 -16.43
C ASP A 10 -5.06 5.97 -14.95
N ASN A 11 -5.68 5.21 -14.05
CA ASN A 11 -5.55 5.33 -12.62
C ASN A 11 -5.22 3.96 -12.03
N CYS A 12 -4.05 3.81 -11.42
CA CYS A 12 -3.68 2.65 -10.64
C CYS A 12 -3.81 2.97 -9.15
N GLU A 13 -4.54 2.13 -8.42
CA GLU A 13 -4.67 2.22 -6.98
C GLU A 13 -4.32 0.88 -6.34
N TYR A 14 -3.59 0.91 -5.24
CA TYR A 14 -3.34 -0.26 -4.41
C TYR A 14 -3.25 0.14 -2.93
N THR A 15 -3.52 -0.79 -2.05
CA THR A 15 -3.40 -0.56 -0.60
C THR A 15 -1.93 -0.61 -0.16
N TYR A 16 -1.62 0.08 0.92
CA TYR A 16 -0.30 0.02 1.55
C TYR A 16 0.15 -1.44 1.72
N GLN A 17 1.37 -1.76 1.28
CA GLN A 17 1.95 -3.11 1.18
C GLN A 17 1.18 -4.10 0.29
N GLY A 18 0.22 -3.65 -0.49
CA GLY A 18 -0.62 -4.49 -1.34
C GLY A 18 -0.30 -4.43 -2.83
N TYR A 19 0.86 -3.84 -3.22
CA TYR A 19 1.27 -3.82 -4.62
C TYR A 19 1.68 -5.22 -5.10
N GLN A 20 1.17 -5.59 -6.26
CA GLN A 20 1.49 -6.86 -6.92
C GLN A 20 2.16 -6.60 -8.28
N SER A 21 3.15 -7.40 -8.63
CA SER A 21 3.93 -7.24 -9.86
C SER A 21 3.13 -7.34 -11.16
N GLU A 22 1.92 -7.92 -11.10
CA GLU A 22 1.02 -8.02 -12.25
C GLU A 22 0.47 -6.67 -12.75
N PHE A 23 0.58 -5.61 -11.92
CA PHE A 23 0.13 -4.25 -12.21
C PHE A 23 1.29 -3.27 -12.46
N GLY A 24 2.44 -3.76 -12.90
CA GLY A 24 3.63 -2.94 -13.05
C GLY A 24 3.51 -1.81 -14.07
N PRO A 25 4.29 -0.74 -13.92
CA PRO A 25 4.57 0.16 -15.01
C PRO A 25 5.45 -0.56 -16.03
N TYR A 26 4.97 -0.66 -17.26
CA TYR A 26 5.75 -1.22 -18.38
C TYR A 26 6.25 -0.12 -19.30
N VAL A 27 7.50 -0.22 -19.72
CA VAL A 27 8.08 0.67 -20.72
C VAL A 27 8.08 -0.06 -22.07
N LYS A 28 7.56 0.61 -23.10
CA LYS A 28 7.65 0.16 -24.48
C LYS A 28 8.18 1.29 -25.36
N VAL A 29 8.95 0.94 -26.36
CA VAL A 29 9.44 1.86 -27.39
C VAL A 29 8.83 1.50 -28.73
N ASN A 30 8.79 2.47 -29.64
CA ASN A 30 8.39 2.25 -31.03
C ASN A 30 9.62 1.80 -31.81
N ASP A 31 9.48 0.76 -32.63
CA ASP A 31 10.56 0.17 -33.44
C ASP A 31 10.87 0.99 -34.72
N GLY A 32 10.26 2.16 -34.88
CA GLY A 32 10.37 2.96 -36.12
C GLY A 32 9.33 2.62 -37.18
N TYR A 33 8.65 1.48 -37.08
CA TYR A 33 7.53 1.05 -37.97
C TYR A 33 6.17 1.20 -37.29
N GLY A 34 6.14 1.71 -36.09
CA GLY A 34 4.90 1.91 -35.31
C GLY A 34 4.56 0.78 -34.34
N HIS A 35 5.32 -0.30 -34.30
CA HIS A 35 5.10 -1.38 -33.33
C HIS A 35 5.69 -1.02 -31.97
N LEU A 36 4.93 -1.27 -30.92
CA LEU A 36 5.40 -1.11 -29.55
C LEU A 36 6.18 -2.35 -29.12
N MET A 37 7.44 -2.17 -28.74
CA MET A 37 8.36 -3.24 -28.38
C MET A 37 8.95 -3.03 -26.97
N ASP A 38 9.43 -4.11 -26.36
CA ASP A 38 10.29 -4.01 -25.18
C ASP A 38 11.60 -3.29 -25.55
N PRO A 39 12.10 -2.35 -24.78
CA PRO A 39 13.36 -1.64 -25.05
C PRO A 39 14.54 -2.57 -25.31
N ASN A 40 14.64 -3.69 -24.58
CA ASN A 40 15.70 -4.68 -24.76
C ASN A 40 15.63 -5.44 -26.11
N TYR A 41 14.48 -5.40 -26.77
CA TYR A 41 14.32 -5.97 -28.10
C TYR A 41 14.93 -5.06 -29.19
N VAL A 42 14.88 -3.73 -28.93
CA VAL A 42 15.44 -2.73 -29.86
C VAL A 42 16.96 -2.61 -29.70
N ASP A 43 17.41 -2.61 -28.45
CA ASP A 43 18.85 -2.62 -28.11
C ASP A 43 19.05 -3.41 -26.80
N SER A 44 19.82 -4.51 -26.90
CA SER A 44 20.09 -5.39 -25.76
C SER A 44 20.90 -4.72 -24.63
N ASN A 45 21.53 -3.57 -24.91
CA ASN A 45 22.25 -2.77 -23.93
C ASN A 45 21.34 -1.75 -23.22
N ALA A 46 20.09 -1.62 -23.62
CA ALA A 46 19.16 -0.71 -22.99
C ALA A 46 18.77 -1.23 -21.59
N VAL A 47 18.97 -0.38 -20.58
CA VAL A 47 18.55 -0.66 -19.21
C VAL A 47 17.27 0.11 -18.91
N VAL A 48 16.21 -0.61 -18.50
CA VAL A 48 14.96 -0.01 -18.05
C VAL A 48 15.03 0.20 -16.55
N SER A 49 14.76 1.42 -16.12
CA SER A 49 14.59 1.80 -14.72
C SER A 49 13.35 2.66 -14.56
N TYR A 50 13.03 3.04 -13.34
CA TYR A 50 11.87 3.86 -13.03
C TYR A 50 12.27 5.03 -12.14
N GLU A 51 11.45 6.06 -12.16
CA GLU A 51 11.58 7.21 -11.27
C GLU A 51 10.21 7.58 -10.75
N TYR A 52 10.10 7.88 -9.46
CA TYR A 52 8.84 8.30 -8.85
C TYR A 52 8.99 9.57 -8.02
N LYS A 53 7.88 10.26 -7.79
CA LYS A 53 7.78 11.36 -6.85
C LYS A 53 6.40 11.46 -6.25
N LYS A 54 6.27 12.06 -5.05
CA LYS A 54 4.98 12.38 -4.44
C LYS A 54 4.31 13.57 -5.14
N CYS A 55 3.00 13.50 -5.37
CA CYS A 55 2.25 14.57 -6.06
C CYS A 55 2.22 15.88 -5.28
N ASP A 56 2.03 15.78 -3.96
CA ASP A 56 1.75 16.94 -3.10
C ASP A 56 3.02 17.74 -2.74
N ASP A 57 4.19 17.24 -3.11
CA ASP A 57 5.46 17.89 -2.83
C ASP A 57 5.97 18.58 -4.09
N VAL A 58 5.67 19.86 -4.20
CA VAL A 58 6.10 20.71 -5.34
C VAL A 58 7.62 20.75 -5.49
N ALA A 59 8.35 20.63 -4.38
CA ALA A 59 9.81 20.62 -4.34
C ALA A 59 10.40 19.21 -4.57
N SER A 60 9.57 18.15 -4.62
CA SER A 60 10.07 16.79 -4.75
C SER A 60 10.64 16.52 -6.14
N THR A 61 11.88 16.08 -6.15
CA THR A 61 12.55 15.55 -7.34
C THR A 61 12.15 14.08 -7.54
N TYR A 62 12.21 13.62 -8.78
CA TYR A 62 12.05 12.20 -9.07
C TYR A 62 13.16 11.38 -8.41
N LYS A 63 12.78 10.33 -7.67
CA LYS A 63 13.69 9.36 -7.05
C LYS A 63 13.82 8.15 -7.97
N PRO A 64 15.04 7.69 -8.27
CA PRO A 64 15.26 6.55 -9.14
C PRO A 64 14.94 5.23 -8.43
N ILE A 65 14.41 4.26 -9.19
CA ILE A 65 14.20 2.88 -8.78
C ILE A 65 14.73 1.97 -9.88
N SER A 66 15.62 1.04 -9.55
CA SER A 66 16.00 -0.03 -10.48
C SER A 66 14.87 -1.05 -10.66
N SER A 67 14.79 -1.68 -11.82
CA SER A 67 13.69 -2.61 -12.14
C SER A 67 13.57 -3.76 -11.16
N ASP A 68 14.69 -4.28 -10.66
CA ASP A 68 14.75 -5.37 -9.68
C ASP A 68 14.21 -4.97 -8.29
N LYS A 69 14.24 -3.68 -7.95
CA LYS A 69 13.74 -3.15 -6.66
C LYS A 69 12.34 -2.57 -6.74
N LEU A 70 11.74 -2.53 -7.93
CA LEU A 70 10.46 -1.86 -8.15
C LEU A 70 9.36 -2.34 -7.18
N LEU A 71 9.21 -3.66 -7.02
CA LEU A 71 8.20 -4.25 -6.14
C LEU A 71 8.40 -3.84 -4.68
N ALA A 72 9.63 -3.92 -4.18
CA ALA A 72 9.96 -3.57 -2.80
C ALA A 72 9.72 -2.06 -2.53
N GLU A 73 10.19 -1.21 -3.42
CA GLU A 73 10.03 0.24 -3.31
C GLU A 73 8.55 0.66 -3.34
N LEU A 74 7.76 0.15 -4.29
CA LEU A 74 6.33 0.48 -4.38
C LEU A 74 5.55 0.00 -3.15
N ASN A 75 5.91 -1.15 -2.57
CA ASN A 75 5.31 -1.63 -1.33
C ASN A 75 5.74 -0.83 -0.08
N SER A 76 6.88 -0.14 -0.12
CA SER A 76 7.35 0.70 0.99
C SER A 76 6.69 2.09 1.02
N LEU A 77 6.02 2.50 -0.05
CA LEU A 77 5.41 3.82 -0.16
C LEU A 77 4.25 3.99 0.82
N LYS A 78 4.27 5.10 1.57
CA LYS A 78 3.15 5.48 2.44
C LYS A 78 1.91 5.86 1.63
N PRO A 79 0.70 5.77 2.21
CA PRO A 79 -0.50 6.27 1.57
C PRO A 79 -0.36 7.70 1.04
N GLY A 80 -0.84 7.90 -0.17
CA GLY A 80 -0.71 9.17 -0.89
C GLY A 80 -0.76 8.99 -2.39
N THR A 81 -0.68 10.09 -3.11
CA THR A 81 -0.67 10.09 -4.57
C THR A 81 0.73 10.36 -5.10
N TYR A 82 1.13 9.63 -6.11
CA TYR A 82 2.47 9.64 -6.69
C TYR A 82 2.41 9.71 -8.21
N PHE A 83 3.51 10.17 -8.80
CA PHE A 83 3.83 9.99 -10.19
C PHE A 83 4.96 8.99 -10.33
N ILE A 84 4.89 8.13 -11.35
CA ILE A 84 5.96 7.24 -11.77
C ILE A 84 6.17 7.38 -13.28
N ARG A 85 7.41 7.26 -13.72
CA ARG A 85 7.79 7.24 -15.12
C ARG A 85 8.89 6.21 -15.37
N GLY A 86 8.92 5.66 -16.57
CA GLY A 86 9.99 4.79 -17.02
C GLY A 86 11.13 5.61 -17.59
N VAL A 87 12.34 5.10 -17.41
CA VAL A 87 13.57 5.66 -17.98
C VAL A 87 14.31 4.53 -18.70
N VAL A 88 14.61 4.72 -19.96
CA VAL A 88 15.49 3.83 -20.72
C VAL A 88 16.85 4.52 -20.80
N SER A 89 17.91 3.81 -20.43
CA SER A 89 19.27 4.33 -20.47
C SER A 89 19.70 4.69 -21.88
N GLU A 90 20.62 5.63 -21.99
CA GLU A 90 21.35 5.88 -23.23
C GLU A 90 22.20 4.67 -23.59
N THR A 91 22.30 4.40 -24.89
CA THR A 91 23.12 3.35 -25.47
C THR A 91 24.01 3.95 -26.59
N ASN A 92 24.86 3.15 -27.19
CA ASN A 92 25.67 3.60 -28.32
C ASN A 92 24.82 4.00 -29.57
N HIS A 93 23.56 3.54 -29.64
CA HIS A 93 22.70 3.75 -30.80
C HIS A 93 21.51 4.68 -30.50
N TYR A 94 21.13 4.86 -29.23
CA TYR A 94 19.93 5.57 -28.84
C TYR A 94 20.19 6.52 -27.66
N LEU A 95 19.58 7.69 -27.71
CA LEU A 95 19.59 8.64 -26.60
C LEU A 95 18.69 8.14 -25.46
N ARG A 96 18.98 8.62 -24.24
CA ARG A 96 18.12 8.38 -23.08
C ARG A 96 16.67 8.79 -23.35
N LEU A 97 15.74 7.89 -23.04
CA LEU A 97 14.31 8.12 -23.15
C LEU A 97 13.66 8.18 -21.78
N THR A 98 12.75 9.11 -21.60
CA THR A 98 11.90 9.18 -20.41
C THR A 98 10.43 9.20 -20.84
N THR A 99 9.62 8.29 -20.28
CA THR A 99 8.20 8.20 -20.63
C THR A 99 7.38 9.33 -20.00
N LYS A 100 6.13 9.47 -20.43
CA LYS A 100 5.16 10.28 -19.68
C LYS A 100 5.00 9.75 -18.28
N SER A 101 4.76 10.65 -17.33
CA SER A 101 4.48 10.29 -15.95
C SER A 101 3.06 9.73 -15.83
N LEU A 102 2.93 8.62 -15.13
CA LEU A 102 1.65 8.01 -14.78
C LEU A 102 1.34 8.31 -13.31
N LYS A 103 0.11 8.68 -13.02
CA LYS A 103 -0.38 8.91 -11.67
C LYS A 103 -0.83 7.58 -11.06
N PHE A 104 -0.52 7.36 -9.78
CA PHE A 104 -1.05 6.26 -8.99
C PHE A 104 -1.29 6.67 -7.55
N THR A 105 -2.14 5.91 -6.84
CA THR A 105 -2.52 6.18 -5.46
C THR A 105 -2.24 4.97 -4.58
N VAL A 106 -1.56 5.19 -3.47
CA VAL A 106 -1.43 4.22 -2.39
C VAL A 106 -2.50 4.53 -1.35
N LEU A 107 -3.42 3.61 -1.15
CA LEU A 107 -4.51 3.74 -0.19
C LEU A 107 -4.08 3.22 1.19
N LYS A 108 -4.70 3.76 2.26
CA LYS A 108 -4.55 3.19 3.60
C LYS A 108 -5.02 1.74 3.62
N ALA A 109 -4.24 0.85 4.22
CA ALA A 109 -4.62 -0.54 4.37
C ALA A 109 -5.79 -0.70 5.36
N LYS A 110 -6.59 -1.75 5.17
CA LYS A 110 -7.60 -2.14 6.14
C LYS A 110 -6.88 -2.76 7.34
N PRO A 111 -7.22 -2.36 8.58
CA PRO A 111 -6.61 -2.98 9.76
C PRO A 111 -7.04 -4.43 9.92
N THR A 112 -6.12 -5.26 10.37
CA THR A 112 -6.44 -6.59 10.87
C THR A 112 -6.80 -6.47 12.34
N PRO A 113 -7.88 -7.11 12.83
CA PRO A 113 -8.19 -7.12 14.26
C PRO A 113 -7.02 -7.71 15.07
N PRO A 114 -6.60 -7.07 16.17
CA PRO A 114 -5.54 -7.62 17.00
C PRO A 114 -6.03 -8.84 17.77
N SER A 115 -5.11 -9.72 18.11
CA SER A 115 -5.37 -10.88 18.97
C SER A 115 -5.37 -10.47 20.45
N ILE A 116 -6.12 -11.22 21.28
CA ILE A 116 -6.20 -11.03 22.71
C ILE A 116 -5.37 -12.11 23.41
N VAL A 117 -4.63 -11.74 24.46
CA VAL A 117 -3.77 -12.67 25.21
C VAL A 117 -4.61 -13.70 25.97
N LYS A 118 -5.71 -13.27 26.62
CA LYS A 118 -6.64 -14.12 27.38
C LYS A 118 -8.08 -13.68 27.16
N TYR A 119 -9.02 -14.60 27.28
CA TYR A 119 -10.47 -14.37 27.11
C TYR A 119 -11.23 -14.24 28.44
N THR A 120 -10.52 -14.25 29.56
CA THR A 120 -11.06 -14.07 30.91
C THR A 120 -10.17 -13.10 31.67
N TRP A 121 -10.77 -12.13 32.35
CA TRP A 121 -10.09 -11.15 33.18
C TRP A 121 -10.92 -10.83 34.42
N GLU A 122 -10.30 -10.32 35.43
CA GLU A 122 -10.94 -9.92 36.66
C GLU A 122 -11.61 -8.54 36.53
N TYR A 123 -12.53 -8.24 37.44
CA TYR A 123 -13.17 -6.93 37.49
C TYR A 123 -12.11 -5.81 37.66
N GLY A 124 -12.18 -4.81 36.80
CA GLY A 124 -11.20 -3.73 36.77
C GLY A 124 -9.98 -3.95 35.87
N GLU A 125 -9.78 -5.16 35.34
CA GLU A 125 -8.79 -5.42 34.32
C GLU A 125 -9.33 -5.04 32.92
N GLN A 126 -8.44 -4.67 32.03
CA GLN A 126 -8.74 -4.48 30.59
C GLN A 126 -8.19 -5.66 29.77
N PRO A 127 -8.79 -5.93 28.60
CA PRO A 127 -8.25 -6.91 27.67
C PRO A 127 -6.81 -6.54 27.27
N GLU A 128 -5.92 -7.50 27.39
CA GLU A 128 -4.55 -7.35 26.94
C GLU A 128 -4.42 -7.83 25.49
N LEU A 129 -3.92 -6.97 24.62
CA LEU A 129 -3.68 -7.31 23.21
C LEU A 129 -2.31 -7.96 23.05
N VAL A 130 -2.21 -8.91 22.12
CA VAL A 130 -0.94 -9.50 21.71
C VAL A 130 -0.12 -8.44 20.98
N PRO A 131 1.06 -8.02 21.48
CA PRO A 131 1.82 -6.89 20.93
C PRO A 131 2.12 -7.03 19.43
N GLU A 132 2.47 -8.25 18.98
CA GLU A 132 2.82 -8.53 17.58
C GLU A 132 1.61 -8.43 16.63
N SER A 133 0.39 -8.43 17.17
CA SER A 133 -0.84 -8.25 16.40
C SER A 133 -1.28 -6.78 16.32
N MET A 134 -0.65 -5.90 17.08
CA MET A 134 -0.97 -4.49 17.08
C MET A 134 -0.31 -3.78 15.90
N LEU A 135 -1.05 -2.84 15.31
CA LEU A 135 -0.56 -2.04 14.19
C LEU A 135 0.18 -0.80 14.71
N ASP A 136 1.29 -0.48 14.07
CA ASP A 136 2.10 0.68 14.41
C ASP A 136 1.30 1.99 14.37
N ASN A 137 1.50 2.82 15.40
CA ASN A 137 0.88 4.13 15.54
C ASN A 137 -0.66 4.12 15.57
N CYS A 138 -1.29 3.00 15.92
CA CYS A 138 -2.72 2.89 16.15
C CYS A 138 -3.01 2.87 17.66
N GLN A 139 -4.08 3.58 18.06
CA GLN A 139 -4.63 3.48 19.41
C GLN A 139 -5.84 2.54 19.39
N TYR A 140 -6.01 1.78 20.46
CA TYR A 140 -7.08 0.82 20.58
C TYR A 140 -8.05 1.21 21.69
N SER A 141 -9.33 0.97 21.46
CA SER A 141 -10.39 1.14 22.46
C SER A 141 -11.34 -0.04 22.44
N TYR A 142 -12.01 -0.27 23.56
CA TYR A 142 -12.85 -1.43 23.77
C TYR A 142 -14.31 -1.04 23.93
N LYS A 143 -15.22 -1.87 23.42
CA LYS A 143 -16.66 -1.80 23.69
C LYS A 143 -17.15 -3.18 24.04
N TYR A 144 -17.92 -3.28 25.11
CA TYR A 144 -18.51 -4.50 25.60
C TYR A 144 -19.98 -4.53 25.23
N TYR A 145 -20.44 -5.69 24.82
CA TYR A 145 -21.87 -5.97 24.56
C TYR A 145 -22.26 -7.17 25.38
N ASP A 146 -23.30 -7.04 26.18
CA ASP A 146 -23.85 -8.15 26.95
C ASP A 146 -24.20 -9.30 26.01
N ARG A 147 -23.78 -10.51 26.35
CA ARG A 147 -23.88 -11.66 25.45
C ARG A 147 -25.31 -12.13 25.22
N ASP A 148 -26.17 -11.97 26.24
CA ASP A 148 -27.54 -12.50 26.19
C ASP A 148 -28.49 -11.49 25.55
N THR A 149 -28.29 -10.19 25.78
CA THR A 149 -29.14 -9.12 25.27
C THR A 149 -28.60 -8.43 24.04
N ASN A 150 -27.31 -8.61 23.72
CA ASN A 150 -26.56 -7.88 22.69
C ASN A 150 -26.61 -6.34 22.84
N VAL A 151 -26.85 -5.87 24.05
CA VAL A 151 -26.89 -4.43 24.37
C VAL A 151 -25.50 -3.95 24.77
N LYS A 152 -25.12 -2.78 24.23
CA LYS A 152 -23.85 -2.14 24.58
C LYS A 152 -23.83 -1.79 26.07
N VAL A 153 -22.76 -2.18 26.76
CA VAL A 153 -22.50 -1.80 28.14
C VAL A 153 -21.80 -0.45 28.17
N ASN A 154 -22.41 0.55 28.81
CA ASN A 154 -21.87 1.92 28.92
C ASN A 154 -21.04 2.09 30.20
N LYS A 155 -20.22 1.09 30.54
CA LYS A 155 -19.28 1.13 31.65
C LYS A 155 -17.86 0.87 31.13
N GLU A 156 -16.88 1.51 31.72
CA GLU A 156 -15.47 1.27 31.42
C GLU A 156 -15.06 -0.15 31.78
N TYR A 157 -15.55 -0.61 32.93
CA TYR A 157 -15.38 -1.98 33.41
C TYR A 157 -16.77 -2.62 33.55
N PRO A 158 -17.10 -3.63 32.73
CA PRO A 158 -18.36 -4.31 32.86
C PRO A 158 -18.44 -5.12 34.16
N ASP A 159 -19.66 -5.33 34.68
CA ASP A 159 -19.88 -6.19 35.85
C ASP A 159 -19.49 -7.64 35.51
N VAL A 160 -19.47 -8.52 36.52
CA VAL A 160 -19.18 -9.93 36.29
C VAL A 160 -20.24 -10.55 35.37
N GLY A 161 -19.81 -11.13 34.26
CA GLY A 161 -20.73 -11.67 33.25
C GLY A 161 -20.02 -12.19 32.00
N LYS A 162 -20.82 -12.48 30.96
CA LYS A 162 -20.32 -12.90 29.63
C LYS A 162 -20.61 -11.81 28.61
N TYR A 163 -19.59 -11.44 27.82
CA TYR A 163 -19.67 -10.30 26.90
C TYR A 163 -19.09 -10.64 25.55
N TYR A 164 -19.59 -9.97 24.51
CA TYR A 164 -18.85 -9.79 23.27
C TYR A 164 -17.96 -8.56 23.40
N LEU A 165 -16.70 -8.70 23.03
CA LEU A 165 -15.73 -7.62 22.99
C LEU A 165 -15.59 -7.11 21.56
N SER A 166 -15.82 -5.83 21.35
CA SER A 166 -15.46 -5.14 20.12
C SER A 166 -14.20 -4.32 20.36
N ILE A 167 -13.18 -4.54 19.56
CA ILE A 167 -11.93 -3.78 19.60
C ILE A 167 -11.95 -2.83 18.43
N TYR A 168 -11.83 -1.55 18.73
CA TYR A 168 -11.78 -0.47 17.74
C TYR A 168 -10.38 0.12 17.70
N ASN A 169 -9.90 0.35 16.50
CA ASN A 169 -8.61 1.01 16.26
C ASN A 169 -8.85 2.41 15.66
N SER A 170 -8.12 3.39 16.15
CA SER A 170 -8.25 4.80 15.72
C SER A 170 -7.80 5.05 14.27
N GLY A 171 -7.11 4.08 13.67
CA GLY A 171 -6.38 4.28 12.43
C GLY A 171 -5.06 5.04 12.62
N SER A 172 -4.30 5.16 11.56
CA SER A 172 -3.03 5.87 11.50
C SER A 172 -2.80 6.45 10.10
N ASP A 173 -1.59 6.94 9.84
CA ASP A 173 -1.21 7.36 8.48
C ASP A 173 -1.19 6.19 7.48
N LEU A 174 -0.99 4.97 7.96
CA LEU A 174 -0.86 3.76 7.14
C LEU A 174 -2.15 2.95 7.05
N TYR A 175 -2.99 2.99 8.09
CA TYR A 175 -4.16 2.15 8.25
C TYR A 175 -5.44 2.97 8.41
N LYS A 176 -6.56 2.44 7.88
CA LYS A 176 -7.90 2.97 8.14
C LYS A 176 -8.29 2.71 9.60
N SER A 177 -9.19 3.50 10.14
CA SER A 177 -9.87 3.17 11.39
C SER A 177 -10.83 1.99 11.21
N GLY A 178 -11.08 1.19 12.25
CA GLY A 178 -12.00 0.06 12.20
C GLY A 178 -12.17 -0.67 13.51
#